data_d9a5357d91768c1935a5d826ce21de3f
#
_entry.id   d9a5357d91768c1935a5d826ce21de3f
#
_cell.length_a   1.000
_cell.length_b   1.000
_cell.length_c   1.000
_cell.angle_alpha   90.00
_cell.angle_beta   90.00
_cell.angle_gamma   90.00
#
_symmetry.space_group_name_H-M   'P 1'
#
loop_
_entity.id
_entity.type
_entity.pdbx_description
1 polymer ?
#
loop_
_entity_poly.entity_id
_entity_poly.type
_entity_poly.pdbx_seq_one_letter_code
_entity_poly.pdbx_strand_id
1 'polypeptide(L)'
;MVDDCNRLVVEIKQGEARGFEFTIQQKVFNTETQEYEIKPFDLTGLEVHFQVKIAPYFNLPSLIDKIISETSSEVDVGLISYPTEGKFKVQITEQEALRNPYDYALIITVVDKDTKYIISGEGNTSGIFRVCKQ
;
A
#
# COMPACT_ATOMS: atom_id res chain seq x y z
N MET A 1 -16.12 18.17 -4.26
CA MET A 1 -16.29 16.72 -4.14
C MET A 1 -15.00 16.03 -4.50
N VAL A 2 -14.55 15.11 -3.68
CA VAL A 2 -13.33 14.36 -3.95
C VAL A 2 -13.64 13.29 -5.00
N ASP A 3 -12.84 13.28 -6.07
CA ASP A 3 -12.96 12.27 -7.12
C ASP A 3 -12.10 11.07 -6.74
N ASP A 4 -12.73 9.92 -6.52
CA ASP A 4 -12.06 8.69 -6.11
C ASP A 4 -11.41 7.94 -7.27
N CYS A 5 -11.56 8.41 -8.52
CA CYS A 5 -11.05 7.71 -9.70
C CYS A 5 -9.55 7.46 -9.68
N ASN A 6 -8.78 8.36 -9.03
CA ASN A 6 -7.32 8.26 -8.96
C ASN A 6 -6.81 7.78 -7.60
N ARG A 7 -7.70 7.42 -6.70
CA ARG A 7 -7.33 6.95 -5.37
C ARG A 7 -7.24 5.42 -5.37
N LEU A 8 -6.22 4.92 -4.68
CA LEU A 8 -6.10 3.49 -4.46
C LEU A 8 -7.21 3.03 -3.50
N VAL A 9 -8.03 2.07 -3.92
CA VAL A 9 -9.10 1.52 -3.10
C VAL A 9 -8.89 0.03 -2.95
N VAL A 10 -8.85 -0.42 -1.71
CA VAL A 10 -8.77 -1.83 -1.34
C VAL A 10 -10.04 -2.17 -0.57
N GLU A 11 -10.75 -3.19 -1.00
CA GLU A 11 -11.99 -3.63 -0.35
C GLU A 11 -11.84 -5.02 0.24
N ILE A 12 -12.35 -5.19 1.45
CA ILE A 12 -12.36 -6.47 2.13
C ILE A 12 -13.70 -6.62 2.86
N LYS A 13 -14.21 -7.86 2.92
CA LYS A 13 -15.40 -8.15 3.73
C LYS A 13 -15.00 -8.31 5.18
N GLN A 14 -15.85 -7.86 6.06
CA GLN A 14 -15.64 -7.98 7.50
C GLN A 14 -15.35 -9.42 7.89
N GLY A 15 -14.21 -9.64 8.55
CA GLY A 15 -13.78 -10.97 9.00
C GLY A 15 -13.16 -11.87 7.93
N GLU A 16 -12.94 -11.37 6.72
CA GLU A 16 -12.34 -12.14 5.63
C GLU A 16 -10.82 -11.96 5.59
N ALA A 17 -10.08 -13.07 5.67
CA ALA A 17 -8.64 -13.02 5.40
C ALA A 17 -8.43 -12.91 3.90
N ARG A 18 -7.59 -11.97 3.46
CA ARG A 18 -7.36 -11.75 2.03
C ARG A 18 -5.96 -11.22 1.74
N GLY A 19 -5.39 -11.72 0.64
CA GLY A 19 -4.15 -11.19 0.09
C GLY A 19 -4.43 -10.20 -1.03
N PHE A 20 -3.65 -9.13 -1.08
CA PHE A 20 -3.73 -8.13 -2.14
C PHE A 20 -2.37 -8.02 -2.79
N GLU A 21 -2.34 -7.99 -4.12
CA GLU A 21 -1.11 -7.81 -4.88
C GLU A 21 -1.06 -6.40 -5.47
N PHE A 22 0.08 -5.74 -5.30
CA PHE A 22 0.30 -4.38 -5.78
C PHE A 22 1.53 -4.32 -6.66
N THR A 23 1.51 -3.38 -7.61
CA THR A 23 2.67 -3.07 -8.44
C THR A 23 2.95 -1.58 -8.32
N ILE A 24 4.19 -1.23 -7.97
CA ILE A 24 4.61 0.17 -7.92
C ILE A 24 5.43 0.47 -9.17
N GLN A 25 5.04 1.53 -9.85
CA GLN A 25 5.72 2.01 -11.05
C GLN A 25 6.21 3.43 -10.83
N GLN A 26 7.21 3.82 -11.59
CA GLN A 26 7.73 5.17 -11.58
C GLN A 26 7.78 5.73 -12.99
N LYS A 27 7.68 7.05 -13.07
CA LYS A 27 7.77 7.79 -14.31
C LYS A 27 9.18 8.33 -14.46
N VAL A 28 9.90 7.91 -15.50
CA VAL A 28 11.30 8.28 -15.73
C VAL A 28 11.39 9.03 -17.04
N PHE A 29 12.08 10.17 -17.02
CA PHE A 29 12.31 10.95 -18.24
C PHE A 29 13.46 10.36 -19.04
N ASN A 30 13.19 10.03 -20.30
CA ASN A 30 14.20 9.53 -21.22
C ASN A 30 14.76 10.71 -22.03
N THR A 31 16.03 11.04 -21.80
CA THR A 31 16.68 12.18 -22.47
C THR A 31 16.92 11.96 -23.97
N GLU A 32 16.96 10.72 -24.41
CA GLU A 32 17.15 10.41 -25.83
C GLU A 32 15.89 10.63 -26.64
N THR A 33 14.74 10.19 -26.10
CA THR A 33 13.44 10.33 -26.78
C THR A 33 12.71 11.61 -26.41
N GLN A 34 13.14 12.31 -25.35
CA GLN A 34 12.48 13.48 -24.79
C GLN A 34 11.05 13.18 -24.29
N GLU A 35 10.84 11.94 -23.88
CA GLU A 35 9.52 11.48 -23.38
C GLU A 35 9.66 10.81 -22.04
N TYR A 36 8.57 10.74 -21.28
CA TYR A 36 8.50 9.99 -20.04
C TYR A 36 8.17 8.52 -20.32
N GLU A 37 8.82 7.64 -19.59
CA GLU A 37 8.56 6.19 -19.65
C GLU A 37 8.07 5.71 -18.30
N ILE A 38 7.16 4.73 -18.32
CA ILE A 38 6.69 4.06 -17.10
C ILE A 38 7.58 2.83 -16.89
N LYS A 39 8.23 2.78 -15.75
CA LYS A 39 9.11 1.66 -15.39
C LYS A 39 8.75 1.10 -14.01
N PRO A 40 9.01 -0.18 -13.75
CA PRO A 40 8.83 -0.72 -12.40
C PRO A 40 9.72 0.01 -11.40
N PHE A 41 9.21 0.19 -10.20
CA PHE A 41 10.00 0.70 -9.08
C PHE A 41 10.73 -0.48 -8.45
N ASP A 42 12.06 -0.46 -8.44
CA ASP A 42 12.86 -1.56 -7.89
C ASP A 42 12.78 -1.57 -6.36
N LEU A 43 12.21 -2.62 -5.81
CA LEU A 43 12.01 -2.79 -4.36
C LEU A 43 13.12 -3.64 -3.71
N THR A 44 14.17 -3.99 -4.43
CA THR A 44 15.25 -4.83 -3.91
C THR A 44 15.88 -4.21 -2.67
N GLY A 45 15.86 -4.94 -1.55
CA GLY A 45 16.43 -4.49 -0.28
C GLY A 45 15.62 -3.44 0.46
N LEU A 46 14.43 -3.09 -0.04
CA LEU A 46 13.59 -2.07 0.57
C LEU A 46 12.48 -2.69 1.40
N GLU A 47 11.78 -1.83 2.15
CA GLU A 47 10.60 -2.20 2.91
C GLU A 47 9.39 -1.41 2.42
N VAL A 48 8.23 -2.03 2.43
CA VAL A 48 6.96 -1.35 2.14
C VAL A 48 6.16 -1.31 3.44
N HIS A 49 5.81 -0.11 3.87
CA HIS A 49 4.98 0.10 5.05
C HIS A 49 3.55 0.32 4.62
N PHE A 50 2.69 -0.61 5.01
CA PHE A 50 1.26 -0.57 4.70
C PHE A 50 0.52 -0.28 6.00
N GLN A 51 -0.12 0.89 6.07
CA GLN A 51 -0.77 1.37 7.29
C GLN A 51 -2.23 1.73 7.02
N VAL A 52 -3.11 1.25 7.89
CA VAL A 52 -4.54 1.60 7.87
C VAL A 52 -4.84 2.43 9.10
N LYS A 53 -5.45 3.59 8.91
CA LYS A 53 -5.76 4.55 9.98
C LYS A 53 -7.20 5.00 9.88
N ILE A 54 -7.73 5.51 11.00
CA ILE A 54 -9.12 5.98 11.02
C ILE A 54 -9.31 7.25 10.16
N ALA A 55 -8.25 8.03 10.00
CA ALA A 55 -8.27 9.23 9.18
C ALA A 55 -6.89 9.41 8.52
N PRO A 56 -6.81 10.17 7.39
CA PRO A 56 -5.61 10.20 6.56
C PRO A 56 -4.52 11.16 7.07
N TYR A 57 -3.97 10.90 8.25
CA TYR A 57 -2.90 11.70 8.84
C TYR A 57 -1.80 10.81 9.41
N PHE A 58 -0.53 11.16 9.14
CA PHE A 58 0.63 10.37 9.58
C PHE A 58 0.76 10.28 11.10
N ASN A 59 0.30 11.31 11.81
CA ASN A 59 0.43 11.37 13.27
C ASN A 59 -0.58 10.53 14.03
N LEU A 60 -1.56 9.94 13.34
CA LEU A 60 -2.54 9.07 13.98
C LEU A 60 -1.98 7.66 14.15
N PRO A 61 -2.41 6.93 15.19
CA PRO A 61 -1.98 5.54 15.35
C PRO A 61 -2.52 4.66 14.24
N SER A 62 -1.74 3.65 13.86
CA SER A 62 -2.16 2.68 12.86
C SER A 62 -3.06 1.64 13.50
N LEU A 63 -4.18 1.35 12.84
CA LEU A 63 -5.07 0.24 13.21
C LEU A 63 -4.54 -1.08 12.65
N ILE A 64 -3.96 -1.03 11.45
CA ILE A 64 -3.23 -2.14 10.84
C ILE A 64 -1.89 -1.58 10.40
N ASP A 65 -0.81 -2.26 10.75
CA ASP A 65 0.54 -1.83 10.40
C ASP A 65 1.33 -3.04 9.92
N LYS A 66 1.67 -3.04 8.64
CA LYS A 66 2.44 -4.11 8.01
C LYS A 66 3.75 -3.57 7.47
N ILE A 67 4.85 -4.21 7.87
CA ILE A 67 6.17 -3.92 7.29
C ILE A 67 6.52 -5.10 6.40
N ILE A 68 6.51 -4.87 5.10
CA ILE A 68 6.64 -5.90 4.08
C ILE A 68 8.04 -5.82 3.47
N SER A 69 8.72 -6.94 3.42
CA SER A 69 10.06 -7.05 2.85
C SER A 69 10.16 -8.33 2.03
N GLU A 70 11.35 -8.60 1.50
CA GLU A 70 11.61 -9.84 0.77
C GLU A 70 11.65 -11.06 1.71
N THR A 71 11.75 -10.84 3.02
CA THR A 71 11.88 -11.91 4.02
C THR A 71 10.75 -11.90 5.05
N SER A 72 9.73 -11.04 4.88
CA SER A 72 8.62 -10.99 5.82
C SER A 72 7.72 -12.23 5.69
N SER A 73 6.88 -12.46 6.71
CA SER A 73 5.95 -13.61 6.72
C SER A 73 4.84 -13.42 5.69
N GLU A 74 4.82 -14.24 4.65
CA GLU A 74 3.83 -14.13 3.58
C GLU A 74 2.40 -14.33 4.10
N VAL A 75 2.21 -15.23 5.07
CA VAL A 75 0.87 -15.57 5.58
C VAL A 75 0.32 -14.58 6.59
N ASP A 76 1.20 -13.86 7.30
CA ASP A 76 0.78 -12.92 8.35
C ASP A 76 0.91 -11.46 7.93
N VAL A 77 1.85 -11.13 7.07
CA VAL A 77 2.22 -9.76 6.74
C VAL A 77 2.11 -9.50 5.24
N GLY A 78 2.68 -10.37 4.45
CA GLY A 78 2.87 -10.20 3.02
C GLY A 78 4.33 -10.33 2.65
N LEU A 79 4.65 -10.15 1.40
CA LEU A 79 6.00 -10.39 0.88
C LEU A 79 6.25 -9.53 -0.35
N ILE A 80 7.46 -9.00 -0.49
CA ILE A 80 7.90 -8.44 -1.76
C ILE A 80 8.23 -9.63 -2.67
N SER A 81 7.31 -9.94 -3.59
CA SER A 81 7.36 -11.16 -4.38
C SER A 81 8.28 -11.06 -5.59
N TYR A 82 8.24 -9.91 -6.27
CA TYR A 82 9.07 -9.64 -7.43
C TYR A 82 9.66 -8.24 -7.32
N PRO A 83 10.77 -8.09 -6.56
CA PRO A 83 11.29 -6.77 -6.22
C PRO A 83 11.70 -5.94 -7.43
N THR A 84 12.33 -6.54 -8.44
CA THR A 84 12.75 -5.79 -9.64
C THR A 84 11.57 -5.35 -10.50
N GLU A 85 10.42 -5.97 -10.33
CA GLU A 85 9.18 -5.61 -11.04
C GLU A 85 8.29 -4.68 -10.22
N GLY A 86 8.71 -4.30 -9.01
CA GLY A 86 7.94 -3.44 -8.12
C GLY A 86 6.71 -4.11 -7.52
N LYS A 87 6.68 -5.44 -7.48
CA LYS A 87 5.51 -6.21 -7.02
C LYS A 87 5.65 -6.67 -5.59
N PHE A 88 4.60 -6.46 -4.82
CA PHE A 88 4.52 -6.96 -3.45
C PHE A 88 3.10 -7.39 -3.13
N LYS A 89 2.97 -8.25 -2.15
CA LYS A 89 1.70 -8.78 -1.68
C LYS A 89 1.51 -8.37 -0.23
N VAL A 90 0.30 -7.93 0.11
CA VAL A 90 -0.10 -7.65 1.50
C VAL A 90 -1.11 -8.69 1.92
N GLN A 91 -0.91 -9.30 3.08
CA GLN A 91 -1.85 -10.26 3.64
C GLN A 91 -2.58 -9.63 4.82
N ILE A 92 -3.91 -9.58 4.73
CA ILE A 92 -4.78 -9.14 5.82
C ILE A 92 -5.35 -10.40 6.47
N THR A 93 -5.21 -10.51 7.79
CA THR A 93 -5.70 -11.66 8.55
C THR A 93 -7.20 -11.48 8.88
N GLU A 94 -7.87 -12.58 9.23
CA GLU A 94 -9.26 -12.55 9.66
C GLU A 94 -9.48 -11.56 10.80
N GLN A 95 -8.58 -11.58 11.78
CA GLN A 95 -8.67 -10.73 12.96
C GLN A 95 -8.54 -9.25 12.62
N GLU A 96 -7.65 -8.91 11.68
CA GLU A 96 -7.47 -7.53 11.23
C GLU A 96 -8.70 -7.04 10.47
N ALA A 97 -9.38 -7.93 9.75
CA ALA A 97 -10.59 -7.61 9.00
C ALA A 97 -11.85 -7.54 9.88
N LEU A 98 -11.78 -7.93 11.17
CA LEU A 98 -12.88 -7.85 12.12
C LEU A 98 -13.08 -6.42 12.64
N ARG A 99 -13.18 -5.46 11.73
CA ARG A 99 -13.38 -4.06 12.04
C ARG A 99 -14.77 -3.65 11.58
N ASN A 100 -15.28 -2.57 12.17
CA ASN A 100 -16.58 -2.03 11.73
C ASN A 100 -16.51 -1.64 10.26
N PRO A 101 -17.59 -1.83 9.50
CA PRO A 101 -17.64 -1.36 8.12
C PRO A 101 -17.40 0.15 8.05
N TYR A 102 -16.41 0.55 7.25
CA TYR A 102 -16.01 1.95 7.16
C TYR A 102 -14.98 2.10 6.04
N ASP A 103 -14.81 3.33 5.56
CA ASP A 103 -13.74 3.68 4.63
C ASP A 103 -12.56 4.24 5.44
N TYR A 104 -11.65 3.35 5.80
CA TYR A 104 -10.41 3.72 6.52
C TYR A 104 -9.40 4.34 5.57
N ALA A 105 -8.51 5.15 6.11
CA ALA A 105 -7.41 5.71 5.33
C ALA A 105 -6.30 4.69 5.16
N LEU A 106 -5.78 4.58 3.93
CA LEU A 106 -4.68 3.69 3.60
C LEU A 106 -3.45 4.52 3.22
N ILE A 107 -2.37 4.32 3.96
CA ILE A 107 -1.10 5.00 3.73
C ILE A 107 -0.06 3.95 3.40
N ILE A 108 0.56 4.08 2.23
CA ILE A 108 1.61 3.18 1.76
C ILE A 108 2.87 3.99 1.51
N THR A 109 3.97 3.59 2.15
CA THR A 109 5.27 4.21 1.94
C THR A 109 6.31 3.14 1.66
N VAL A 110 7.29 3.46 0.81
CA VAL A 110 8.46 2.62 0.58
C VAL A 110 9.62 3.25 1.31
N VAL A 111 10.34 2.45 2.09
CA VAL A 111 11.45 2.93 2.92
C VAL A 111 12.77 2.35 2.41
N ASP A 112 13.70 3.25 2.09
CA ASP A 112 15.07 2.94 1.72
C ASP A 112 16.00 3.62 2.73
N LYS A 113 16.45 2.88 3.74
CA LYS A 113 17.21 3.41 4.87
C LYS A 113 16.45 4.58 5.50
N ASP A 114 16.93 5.79 5.27
CA ASP A 114 16.31 7.01 5.84
C ASP A 114 15.38 7.73 4.86
N THR A 115 15.35 7.29 3.61
CA THR A 115 14.52 7.90 2.56
C THR A 115 13.16 7.22 2.52
N LYS A 116 12.11 8.02 2.45
CA LYS A 116 10.73 7.53 2.32
C LYS A 116 10.13 8.00 1.01
N TYR A 117 9.56 7.06 0.27
CA TYR A 117 8.82 7.35 -0.95
C TYR A 117 7.34 7.15 -0.64
N ILE A 118 6.55 8.20 -0.81
CA ILE A 118 5.12 8.16 -0.48
C ILE A 118 4.34 7.69 -1.70
N ILE A 119 3.69 6.53 -1.57
CA ILE A 119 2.84 5.96 -2.62
C ILE A 119 1.40 6.43 -2.44
N SER A 120 0.88 6.34 -1.22
CA SER A 120 -0.35 7.02 -0.83
C SER A 120 -0.09 7.75 0.48
N GLY A 121 -0.48 9.01 0.56
CA GLY A 121 -0.09 9.89 1.66
C GLY A 121 -1.27 10.39 2.48
N GLU A 122 -1.13 11.64 2.95
CA GLU A 122 -2.13 12.26 3.82
C GLU A 122 -3.25 12.94 3.02
N GLY A 123 -4.38 13.14 3.66
CA GLY A 123 -5.50 13.90 3.11
C GLY A 123 -6.03 13.29 1.82
N ASN A 124 -6.14 14.09 0.79
CA ASN A 124 -6.68 13.67 -0.50
C ASN A 124 -5.79 12.70 -1.27
N THR A 125 -4.54 12.53 -0.87
CA THR A 125 -3.61 11.60 -1.50
C THR A 125 -3.59 10.24 -0.84
N SER A 126 -4.34 10.05 0.23
CA SER A 126 -4.45 8.74 0.88
C SER A 126 -5.25 7.78 0.02
N GLY A 127 -4.96 6.49 0.15
CA GLY A 127 -5.84 5.45 -0.37
C GLY A 127 -7.00 5.22 0.57
N ILE A 128 -7.87 4.30 0.19
CA ILE A 128 -9.02 3.88 1.00
C ILE A 128 -8.92 2.39 1.25
N PHE A 129 -8.99 2.01 2.52
CA PHE A 129 -9.15 0.61 2.93
C PHE A 129 -10.59 0.46 3.38
N ARG A 130 -11.41 -0.13 2.52
CA ARG A 130 -12.85 -0.24 2.74
C ARG A 130 -13.19 -1.58 3.34
N VAL A 131 -13.78 -1.56 4.54
CA VAL A 131 -14.33 -2.76 5.15
C VAL A 131 -15.82 -2.77 4.87
N CYS A 132 -16.26 -3.80 4.16
CA CYS A 132 -17.68 -3.95 3.79
C CYS A 132 -18.36 -4.88 4.76
N LYS A 133 -19.64 -4.62 5.03
CA LYS A 133 -20.47 -5.47 5.88
C LYS A 133 -20.58 -6.85 5.23
N GLN A 134 -20.43 -7.87 6.04
CA GLN A 134 -20.54 -9.26 5.61
C GLN A 134 -21.98 -9.64 5.26
#